data_93cc274d2f9aca7f4cd81cb23ad03755
#
_entry.id   93cc274d2f9aca7f4cd81cb23ad03755
#
_cell.length_a   1.000
_cell.length_b   1.000
_cell.length_c   1.000
_cell.angle_alpha   90.00
_cell.angle_beta   90.00
_cell.angle_gamma   90.00
#
_symmetry.space_group_name_H-M   'P 1'
#
loop_
_entity.id
_entity.type
_entity.pdbx_description
1 polymer ?
#
loop_
_entity_poly.entity_id
_entity_poly.type
_entity_poly.pdbx_seq_one_letter_code
_entity_poly.pdbx_strand_id
1 'polypeptide(L)'
;MNQFTTKFDTTTDGSNGTRLSAPPSLMDLLARVFVRLGILTGDLDYHLLRASMVIIFLFFGYQKWFQYEADVLIPYISNGPLIFWLYPVFGVRGATWFLGVSEWTFGTLLFLGFWNKKLGILGALGSCATFICTATIIPFMPNGWAASAGGFPAMTEHVAFLMKDIVLFSVSFYLLRQNVIRVLHAIRPSNDAGAWAPSR
;
A
#
# COMPACT_ATOMS: atom_id res chain seq x y z
N MET A 1 -36.50 52.99 -16.28
CA MET A 1 -36.55 53.11 -17.74
C MET A 1 -35.73 52.03 -18.35
N ASN A 2 -36.30 51.28 -19.28
CA ASN A 2 -35.85 50.21 -20.13
C ASN A 2 -35.71 48.83 -19.49
N GLN A 3 -36.82 48.10 -19.69
CA GLN A 3 -36.91 46.65 -19.64
C GLN A 3 -36.27 46.05 -20.89
N PHE A 4 -35.42 45.06 -20.69
CA PHE A 4 -35.04 44.12 -21.76
C PHE A 4 -35.69 42.77 -21.47
N THR A 5 -36.83 42.55 -22.09
CA THR A 5 -37.50 41.27 -22.20
C THR A 5 -36.83 40.50 -23.36
N THR A 6 -35.99 39.48 -23.07
CA THR A 6 -35.56 38.51 -24.05
C THR A 6 -36.51 37.32 -24.03
N LYS A 7 -37.25 37.22 -25.12
CA LYS A 7 -38.16 36.14 -25.47
C LYS A 7 -37.35 34.89 -25.77
N PHE A 8 -37.48 33.85 -24.97
CA PHE A 8 -36.94 32.51 -25.30
C PHE A 8 -37.88 31.82 -26.27
N ASP A 9 -37.43 31.67 -27.51
CA ASP A 9 -38.04 30.83 -28.51
C ASP A 9 -37.78 29.37 -28.18
N THR A 10 -38.83 28.64 -27.84
CA THR A 10 -38.84 27.20 -27.71
C THR A 10 -39.03 26.58 -29.11
N THR A 11 -37.96 26.34 -29.82
CA THR A 11 -37.95 25.42 -30.92
C THR A 11 -37.63 24.02 -30.39
N THR A 12 -38.65 23.20 -30.26
CA THR A 12 -38.60 21.76 -30.10
C THR A 12 -38.08 21.16 -31.41
N ASP A 13 -36.75 20.94 -31.46
CA ASP A 13 -36.16 20.11 -32.50
C ASP A 13 -36.11 18.65 -32.01
N GLY A 14 -37.11 17.88 -32.49
CA GLY A 14 -37.23 16.45 -32.27
C GLY A 14 -36.27 15.69 -33.20
N SER A 15 -34.99 15.71 -32.91
CA SER A 15 -34.07 14.75 -33.53
C SER A 15 -33.78 13.60 -32.54
N ASN A 16 -34.63 12.56 -32.66
CA ASN A 16 -34.33 11.20 -32.17
C ASN A 16 -33.12 10.65 -32.94
N GLY A 17 -31.95 11.24 -32.72
CA GLY A 17 -30.68 10.72 -33.16
C GLY A 17 -30.36 9.48 -32.33
N THR A 18 -30.73 8.29 -32.87
CA THR A 18 -30.19 7.01 -32.44
C THR A 18 -28.66 7.13 -32.50
N ARG A 19 -28.00 7.45 -31.34
CA ARG A 19 -26.56 7.37 -31.24
C ARG A 19 -26.19 5.92 -31.47
N LEU A 20 -25.81 5.62 -32.71
CA LEU A 20 -25.09 4.38 -33.02
C LEU A 20 -23.87 4.33 -32.12
N SER A 21 -24.01 3.57 -31.03
CA SER A 21 -22.87 3.34 -30.14
C SER A 21 -21.76 2.70 -30.96
N ALA A 22 -20.60 3.33 -31.01
CA ALA A 22 -19.44 2.76 -31.65
C ALA A 22 -19.24 1.31 -31.16
N PRO A 23 -18.77 0.40 -32.00
CA PRO A 23 -18.53 -0.98 -31.60
C PRO A 23 -17.59 -0.99 -30.41
N PRO A 24 -17.84 -1.83 -29.39
CA PRO A 24 -17.03 -1.87 -28.17
C PRO A 24 -15.57 -2.11 -28.54
N SER A 25 -14.69 -1.28 -28.04
CA SER A 25 -13.24 -1.46 -28.23
C SER A 25 -12.79 -2.78 -27.59
N LEU A 26 -11.63 -3.30 -28.03
CA LEU A 26 -11.02 -4.49 -27.40
C LEU A 26 -10.86 -4.28 -25.88
N MET A 27 -10.53 -3.06 -25.45
CA MET A 27 -10.43 -2.69 -24.04
C MET A 27 -11.77 -2.76 -23.30
N ASP A 28 -12.87 -2.35 -23.95
CA ASP A 28 -14.22 -2.47 -23.35
C ASP A 28 -14.62 -3.93 -23.19
N LEU A 29 -14.25 -4.79 -24.16
CA LEU A 29 -14.49 -6.22 -24.07
C LEU A 29 -13.69 -6.85 -22.94
N LEU A 30 -12.40 -6.55 -22.81
CA LEU A 30 -11.56 -7.00 -21.71
C LEU A 30 -12.11 -6.55 -20.36
N ALA A 31 -12.45 -5.27 -20.21
CA ALA A 31 -13.05 -4.74 -18.98
C ALA A 31 -14.33 -5.50 -18.61
N ARG A 32 -15.21 -5.77 -19.56
CA ARG A 32 -16.45 -6.55 -19.32
C ARG A 32 -16.14 -7.99 -18.90
N VAL A 33 -15.13 -8.63 -19.48
CA VAL A 33 -14.69 -9.97 -19.08
C VAL A 33 -14.20 -9.97 -17.64
N PHE A 34 -13.35 -9.03 -17.25
CA PHE A 34 -12.87 -8.93 -15.87
C PHE A 34 -13.99 -8.67 -14.85
N VAL A 35 -14.95 -7.81 -15.20
CA VAL A 35 -16.14 -7.58 -14.36
C VAL A 35 -17.00 -8.83 -14.25
N ARG A 36 -17.21 -9.57 -15.36
CA ARG A 36 -18.00 -10.83 -15.36
C ARG A 36 -17.34 -11.95 -14.57
N LEU A 37 -16.00 -12.01 -14.56
CA LEU A 37 -15.25 -13.00 -13.79
C LEU A 37 -15.28 -12.70 -12.27
N GLY A 38 -15.83 -11.54 -11.87
CA GLY A 38 -15.88 -11.15 -10.45
C GLY A 38 -14.52 -10.84 -9.83
N ILE A 39 -13.44 -10.80 -10.64
CA ILE A 39 -12.07 -10.56 -10.15
C ILE A 39 -11.91 -9.14 -9.61
N LEU A 40 -12.65 -8.18 -10.16
CA LEU A 40 -12.62 -6.78 -9.75
C LEU A 40 -13.78 -6.39 -8.83
N THR A 41 -14.59 -7.35 -8.40
CA THR A 41 -15.72 -7.14 -7.48
C THR A 41 -15.31 -7.54 -6.06
N GLY A 42 -15.68 -6.71 -5.10
CA GLY A 42 -15.37 -6.96 -3.68
C GLY A 42 -13.98 -6.47 -3.26
N ASP A 43 -13.50 -7.01 -2.16
CA ASP A 43 -12.25 -6.60 -1.49
C ASP A 43 -11.04 -7.47 -1.84
N LEU A 44 -11.04 -8.12 -3.01
CA LEU A 44 -10.01 -9.07 -3.39
C LEU A 44 -8.62 -8.43 -3.44
N ASP A 45 -8.51 -7.23 -4.02
CA ASP A 45 -7.28 -6.44 -4.07
C ASP A 45 -6.70 -6.17 -2.68
N TYR A 46 -7.54 -5.73 -1.75
CA TYR A 46 -7.18 -5.50 -0.36
C TYR A 46 -6.70 -6.79 0.34
N HIS A 47 -7.39 -7.91 0.11
CA HIS A 47 -7.00 -9.19 0.69
C HIS A 47 -5.73 -9.76 0.10
N LEU A 48 -5.52 -9.63 -1.22
CA LEU A 48 -4.29 -10.04 -1.90
C LEU A 48 -3.08 -9.24 -1.41
N LEU A 49 -3.20 -7.90 -1.35
CA LEU A 49 -2.12 -7.05 -0.83
C LEU A 49 -1.78 -7.39 0.62
N ARG A 50 -2.78 -7.66 1.46
CA ARG A 50 -2.55 -8.08 2.84
C ARG A 50 -1.86 -9.44 2.92
N ALA A 51 -2.33 -10.43 2.16
CA ALA A 51 -1.74 -11.76 2.14
C ALA A 51 -0.28 -11.71 1.66
N SER A 52 0.01 -10.93 0.61
CA SER A 52 1.38 -10.73 0.12
C SER A 52 2.29 -10.14 1.19
N MET A 53 1.82 -9.14 1.94
CA MET A 53 2.60 -8.55 3.04
C MET A 53 2.85 -9.54 4.18
N VAL A 54 1.85 -10.36 4.54
CA VAL A 54 2.02 -11.42 5.54
C VAL A 54 3.09 -12.42 5.10
N ILE A 55 3.04 -12.87 3.83
CA ILE A 55 4.03 -13.79 3.27
C ILE A 55 5.43 -13.18 3.32
N ILE A 56 5.59 -11.91 2.91
CA ILE A 56 6.87 -11.21 2.96
C ILE A 56 7.43 -11.20 4.38
N PHE A 57 6.66 -10.73 5.36
CA PHE A 57 7.11 -10.68 6.75
C PHE A 57 7.43 -12.06 7.33
N LEU A 58 6.68 -13.09 6.91
CA LEU A 58 6.93 -14.46 7.38
C LEU A 58 8.28 -14.99 6.88
N PHE A 59 8.56 -14.85 5.60
CA PHE A 59 9.79 -15.36 5.00
C PHE A 59 11.01 -14.51 5.35
N PHE A 60 10.91 -13.18 5.31
CA PHE A 60 12.01 -12.30 5.69
C PHE A 60 12.32 -12.39 7.18
N GLY A 61 11.30 -12.44 8.04
CA GLY A 61 11.48 -12.67 9.48
C GLY A 61 12.10 -14.03 9.80
N TYR A 62 11.74 -15.08 9.04
CA TYR A 62 12.36 -16.40 9.19
C TYR A 62 13.87 -16.38 8.91
N GLN A 63 14.33 -15.67 7.87
CA GLN A 63 15.74 -15.58 7.53
C GLN A 63 16.59 -14.96 8.65
N LYS A 64 16.02 -14.07 9.46
CA LYS A 64 16.70 -13.38 10.56
C LYS A 64 17.24 -14.32 11.67
N TRP A 65 16.80 -15.56 11.69
CA TRP A 65 17.28 -16.55 12.66
C TRP A 65 18.62 -17.19 12.27
N PHE A 66 19.09 -17.00 11.05
CA PHE A 66 20.30 -17.63 10.52
C PHE A 66 21.48 -16.66 10.52
N GLN A 67 22.71 -17.24 10.69
CA GLN A 67 23.94 -16.46 10.75
C GLN A 67 24.24 -15.74 9.42
N TYR A 68 24.03 -16.41 8.29
CA TYR A 68 24.30 -15.82 6.98
C TYR A 68 23.54 -14.49 6.78
N GLU A 69 22.32 -14.41 7.26
CA GLU A 69 21.51 -13.20 7.14
C GLU A 69 22.04 -12.06 8.03
N ALA A 70 22.55 -12.41 9.23
CA ALA A 70 23.19 -11.43 10.10
C ALA A 70 24.40 -10.77 9.41
N ASP A 71 25.19 -11.56 8.69
CA ASP A 71 26.36 -11.08 7.95
C ASP A 71 25.97 -10.24 6.73
N VAL A 72 24.93 -10.64 6.00
CA VAL A 72 24.37 -9.91 4.85
C VAL A 72 23.82 -8.54 5.28
N LEU A 73 23.24 -8.42 6.49
CA LEU A 73 22.63 -7.18 6.97
C LEU A 73 23.65 -6.13 7.44
N ILE A 74 24.93 -6.46 7.61
CA ILE A 74 25.93 -5.53 8.11
C ILE A 74 25.98 -4.21 7.32
N PRO A 75 26.12 -4.19 6.00
CA PRO A 75 26.16 -2.95 5.24
C PRO A 75 24.86 -2.16 5.31
N TYR A 76 23.70 -2.82 5.45
CA TYR A 76 22.40 -2.14 5.53
C TYR A 76 22.19 -1.46 6.88
N ILE A 77 22.43 -2.17 7.98
CA ILE A 77 22.19 -1.64 9.32
C ILE A 77 23.24 -0.57 9.65
N SER A 78 24.53 -0.82 9.33
CA SER A 78 25.61 0.13 9.64
C SER A 78 25.46 1.48 8.92
N ASN A 79 24.86 1.49 7.74
CA ASN A 79 24.66 2.71 6.95
C ASN A 79 23.21 3.23 6.99
N GLY A 80 22.33 2.57 7.73
CA GLY A 80 20.94 2.97 7.86
C GLY A 80 20.75 4.11 8.85
N PRO A 81 20.32 5.32 8.43
CA PRO A 81 20.26 6.49 9.31
C PRO A 81 19.27 6.32 10.47
N LEU A 82 18.29 5.46 10.34
CA LEU A 82 17.28 5.21 11.37
C LEU A 82 17.52 3.94 12.19
N ILE A 83 18.43 3.06 11.77
CA ILE A 83 18.62 1.73 12.39
C ILE A 83 20.05 1.42 12.80
N PHE A 84 21.05 2.30 12.52
CA PHE A 84 22.46 2.07 12.88
C PHE A 84 22.68 1.79 14.37
N TRP A 85 21.82 2.34 15.23
CA TRP A 85 21.87 2.19 16.68
C TRP A 85 21.61 0.74 17.16
N LEU A 86 21.05 -0.12 16.30
CA LEU A 86 20.78 -1.51 16.66
C LEU A 86 22.07 -2.26 17.03
N TYR A 87 23.18 -2.01 16.33
CA TYR A 87 24.43 -2.71 16.60
C TYR A 87 25.10 -2.31 17.93
N PRO A 88 25.22 -1.04 18.29
CA PRO A 88 25.71 -0.67 19.62
C PRO A 88 24.87 -1.22 20.77
N VAL A 89 23.55 -1.41 20.56
CA VAL A 89 22.63 -1.86 21.61
C VAL A 89 22.58 -3.39 21.73
N PHE A 90 22.48 -4.10 20.60
CA PHE A 90 22.20 -5.54 20.59
C PHE A 90 23.33 -6.39 20.01
N GLY A 91 24.37 -5.78 19.46
CA GLY A 91 25.38 -6.48 18.65
C GLY A 91 24.78 -6.98 17.32
N VAL A 92 25.63 -7.53 16.45
CA VAL A 92 25.22 -7.96 15.10
C VAL A 92 24.12 -9.00 15.17
N ARG A 93 24.31 -10.05 15.97
CA ARG A 93 23.34 -11.15 16.06
C ARG A 93 22.04 -10.75 16.75
N GLY A 94 22.15 -9.99 17.85
CA GLY A 94 20.97 -9.52 18.59
C GLY A 94 20.12 -8.54 17.77
N ALA A 95 20.74 -7.67 16.97
CA ALA A 95 20.04 -6.79 16.06
C ALA A 95 19.24 -7.56 15.01
N THR A 96 19.82 -8.63 14.45
CA THR A 96 19.12 -9.49 13.48
C THR A 96 17.92 -10.20 14.11
N TRP A 97 18.07 -10.72 15.33
CA TRP A 97 16.95 -11.32 16.06
C TRP A 97 15.87 -10.29 16.41
N PHE A 98 16.26 -9.09 16.81
CA PHE A 98 15.30 -8.00 17.07
C PHE A 98 14.46 -7.69 15.81
N LEU A 99 15.10 -7.62 14.65
CA LEU A 99 14.39 -7.42 13.38
C LEU A 99 13.47 -8.61 13.06
N GLY A 100 13.93 -9.85 13.25
CA GLY A 100 13.12 -11.04 13.02
C GLY A 100 11.86 -11.10 13.89
N VAL A 101 12.00 -10.80 15.19
CA VAL A 101 10.86 -10.71 16.12
C VAL A 101 9.90 -9.60 15.70
N SER A 102 10.43 -8.43 15.31
CA SER A 102 9.61 -7.30 14.86
C SER A 102 8.83 -7.66 13.60
N GLU A 103 9.48 -8.25 12.60
CA GLU A 103 8.87 -8.68 11.34
C GLU A 103 7.78 -9.72 11.56
N TRP A 104 8.02 -10.73 12.39
CA TRP A 104 7.00 -11.73 12.73
C TRP A 104 5.85 -11.13 13.52
N THR A 105 6.12 -10.18 14.42
CA THR A 105 5.07 -9.47 15.15
C THR A 105 4.17 -8.70 14.19
N PHE A 106 4.76 -7.90 13.28
CA PHE A 106 3.98 -7.11 12.32
C PHE A 106 3.25 -8.01 11.31
N GLY A 107 3.90 -9.08 10.82
CA GLY A 107 3.26 -10.07 9.97
C GLY A 107 2.07 -10.75 10.64
N THR A 108 2.20 -11.14 11.91
CA THR A 108 1.10 -11.72 12.70
C THR A 108 -0.04 -10.73 12.91
N LEU A 109 0.26 -9.47 13.23
CA LEU A 109 -0.75 -8.42 13.36
C LEU A 109 -1.48 -8.13 12.05
N LEU A 110 -0.77 -8.14 10.92
CA LEU A 110 -1.36 -8.03 9.59
C LEU A 110 -2.27 -9.23 9.29
N PHE A 111 -1.84 -10.44 9.63
CA PHE A 111 -2.64 -11.65 9.47
C PHE A 111 -3.91 -11.60 10.33
N LEU A 112 -3.81 -11.28 11.61
CA LEU A 112 -4.95 -11.11 12.48
C LEU A 112 -5.90 -9.98 12.03
N GLY A 113 -5.38 -9.03 11.25
CA GLY A 113 -6.14 -7.97 10.60
C GLY A 113 -7.19 -8.45 9.59
N PHE A 114 -7.16 -9.73 9.16
CA PHE A 114 -8.27 -10.30 8.37
C PHE A 114 -9.57 -10.30 9.18
N TRP A 115 -9.51 -10.58 10.47
CA TRP A 115 -10.66 -10.66 11.39
C TRP A 115 -10.82 -9.37 12.22
N ASN A 116 -9.73 -8.83 12.74
CA ASN A 116 -9.76 -7.64 13.60
C ASN A 116 -9.01 -6.47 12.96
N LYS A 117 -9.75 -5.50 12.44
CA LYS A 117 -9.18 -4.34 11.73
C LYS A 117 -8.30 -3.45 12.62
N LYS A 118 -8.52 -3.43 13.95
CA LYS A 118 -7.66 -2.68 14.89
C LYS A 118 -6.26 -3.28 14.98
N LEU A 119 -6.15 -4.62 15.02
CA LEU A 119 -4.86 -5.31 14.95
C LEU A 119 -4.19 -5.08 13.59
N GLY A 120 -4.99 -5.08 12.51
CA GLY A 120 -4.51 -4.72 11.18
C GLY A 120 -3.93 -3.31 11.08
N ILE A 121 -4.45 -2.33 11.85
CA ILE A 121 -3.87 -0.98 11.95
C ILE A 121 -2.47 -1.05 12.57
N LEU A 122 -2.32 -1.75 13.70
CA LEU A 122 -1.02 -1.89 14.38
C LEU A 122 0.02 -2.59 13.48
N GLY A 123 -0.38 -3.67 12.82
CA GLY A 123 0.49 -4.37 11.86
C GLY A 123 0.91 -3.48 10.70
N ALA A 124 -0.02 -2.71 10.13
CA ALA A 124 0.27 -1.80 9.03
C ALA A 124 1.15 -0.62 9.46
N LEU A 125 0.99 -0.09 10.67
CA LEU A 125 1.88 0.94 11.23
C LEU A 125 3.30 0.41 11.41
N GLY A 126 3.47 -0.78 12.01
CA GLY A 126 4.78 -1.42 12.14
C GLY A 126 5.41 -1.69 10.78
N SER A 127 4.62 -2.15 9.81
CA SER A 127 5.05 -2.35 8.42
C SER A 127 5.52 -1.06 7.76
N CYS A 128 4.78 0.04 7.90
CA CYS A 128 5.21 1.36 7.42
C CYS A 128 6.54 1.80 8.06
N ALA A 129 6.69 1.61 9.37
CA ALA A 129 7.92 1.93 10.08
C ALA A 129 9.10 1.09 9.57
N THR A 130 8.91 -0.20 9.35
CA THR A 130 9.96 -1.09 8.79
C THR A 130 10.41 -0.60 7.42
N PHE A 131 9.50 -0.41 6.48
CA PHE A 131 9.87 -0.08 5.11
C PHE A 131 10.32 1.37 4.91
N ILE A 132 9.91 2.32 5.74
CA ILE A 132 10.49 3.65 5.71
C ILE A 132 11.93 3.62 6.25
N CYS A 133 12.22 2.84 7.29
CA CYS A 133 13.57 2.66 7.79
C CYS A 133 14.50 2.07 6.73
N THR A 134 14.06 1.01 6.02
CA THR A 134 14.88 0.37 4.99
C THR A 134 15.00 1.22 3.73
N ALA A 135 13.95 1.89 3.28
CA ALA A 135 14.00 2.79 2.12
C ALA A 135 14.95 3.97 2.35
N THR A 136 15.05 4.49 3.58
CA THR A 136 15.99 5.58 3.91
C THR A 136 17.47 5.18 3.86
N ILE A 137 17.80 3.89 3.75
CA ILE A 137 19.17 3.40 3.58
C ILE A 137 19.69 3.70 2.16
N ILE A 138 18.81 3.72 1.15
CA ILE A 138 19.18 3.80 -0.26
C ILE A 138 20.24 4.88 -0.56
N PRO A 139 20.08 6.16 -0.16
CA PRO A 139 21.06 7.20 -0.43
C PRO A 139 22.38 7.05 0.34
N PHE A 140 22.40 6.26 1.41
CA PHE A 140 23.56 6.07 2.28
C PHE A 140 24.28 4.73 2.03
N MET A 141 23.80 3.91 1.08
CA MET A 141 24.41 2.62 0.79
C MET A 141 25.77 2.81 0.12
N PRO A 142 26.88 2.32 0.75
CA PRO A 142 28.21 2.39 0.14
C PRO A 142 28.25 1.56 -1.13
N ASN A 143 28.84 2.10 -2.18
CA ASN A 143 28.89 1.49 -3.51
C ASN A 143 27.50 1.10 -4.06
N GLY A 144 26.47 1.85 -3.70
CA GLY A 144 25.09 1.58 -4.12
C GLY A 144 24.84 1.80 -5.61
N TRP A 145 25.73 2.55 -6.28
CA TRP A 145 25.62 2.90 -7.70
C TRP A 145 26.81 2.32 -8.47
N ALA A 146 26.53 1.66 -9.58
CA ALA A 146 27.53 0.92 -10.37
C ALA A 146 28.47 1.89 -11.11
N ALA A 147 29.67 2.11 -10.59
CA ALA A 147 30.68 2.98 -11.19
C ALA A 147 31.06 2.52 -12.61
N SER A 148 31.06 1.23 -12.89
CA SER A 148 31.30 0.64 -14.21
C SER A 148 30.27 1.04 -15.27
N ALA A 149 29.06 1.46 -14.85
CA ALA A 149 27.97 1.92 -15.72
C ALA A 149 27.75 3.44 -15.64
N GLY A 150 28.72 4.19 -15.11
CA GLY A 150 28.64 5.65 -14.98
C GLY A 150 28.04 6.16 -13.66
N GLY A 151 27.75 5.27 -12.69
CA GLY A 151 27.17 5.64 -11.41
C GLY A 151 25.65 5.80 -11.46
N PHE A 152 25.10 6.77 -10.70
CA PHE A 152 23.64 7.01 -10.67
C PHE A 152 23.10 7.27 -12.10
N PRO A 153 21.94 6.64 -12.48
CA PRO A 153 21.02 5.80 -11.68
C PRO A 153 21.25 4.28 -11.82
N ALA A 154 22.41 3.83 -12.27
CA ALA A 154 22.71 2.40 -12.41
C ALA A 154 22.91 1.77 -11.02
N MET A 155 21.95 0.96 -10.57
CA MET A 155 21.91 0.36 -9.23
C MET A 155 22.79 -0.88 -9.13
N THR A 156 23.48 -1.03 -8.00
CA THR A 156 24.04 -2.33 -7.60
C THR A 156 22.95 -3.19 -6.95
N GLU A 157 23.28 -4.47 -6.68
CA GLU A 157 22.34 -5.40 -6.08
C GLU A 157 21.76 -4.93 -4.73
N HIS A 158 22.56 -4.25 -3.92
CA HIS A 158 22.13 -3.74 -2.63
C HIS A 158 21.03 -2.67 -2.75
N VAL A 159 21.23 -1.69 -3.62
CA VAL A 159 20.22 -0.65 -3.87
C VAL A 159 19.00 -1.24 -4.59
N ALA A 160 19.20 -2.10 -5.59
CA ALA A 160 18.11 -2.77 -6.28
C ALA A 160 17.23 -3.58 -5.32
N PHE A 161 17.86 -4.26 -4.34
CA PHE A 161 17.13 -4.98 -3.29
C PHE A 161 16.29 -4.03 -2.42
N LEU A 162 16.80 -2.86 -2.04
CA LEU A 162 16.07 -1.88 -1.23
C LEU A 162 14.95 -1.17 -2.00
N MET A 163 15.05 -1.05 -3.33
CA MET A 163 14.04 -0.35 -4.13
C MET A 163 12.63 -0.95 -4.01
N LYS A 164 12.51 -2.27 -3.77
CA LYS A 164 11.21 -2.90 -3.51
C LYS A 164 10.52 -2.33 -2.27
N ASP A 165 11.29 -1.83 -1.30
CA ASP A 165 10.75 -1.38 -0.02
C ASP A 165 9.93 -0.09 -0.17
N ILE A 166 10.17 0.68 -1.24
CA ILE A 166 9.32 1.82 -1.62
C ILE A 166 7.90 1.33 -1.97
N VAL A 167 7.79 0.23 -2.73
CA VAL A 167 6.50 -0.36 -3.07
C VAL A 167 5.85 -0.98 -1.84
N LEU A 168 6.63 -1.69 -1.02
CA LEU A 168 6.14 -2.31 0.22
C LEU A 168 5.66 -1.26 1.23
N PHE A 169 6.32 -0.11 1.31
CA PHE A 169 5.84 1.03 2.08
C PHE A 169 4.49 1.53 1.56
N SER A 170 4.35 1.70 0.26
CA SER A 170 3.10 2.16 -0.36
C SER A 170 1.93 1.19 -0.09
N VAL A 171 2.18 -0.12 -0.18
CA VAL A 171 1.21 -1.17 0.16
C VAL A 171 0.85 -1.11 1.65
N SER A 172 1.84 -0.94 2.52
CA SER A 172 1.63 -0.83 3.98
C SER A 172 0.75 0.37 4.31
N PHE A 173 1.01 1.51 3.68
CA PHE A 173 0.22 2.73 3.85
C PHE A 173 -1.22 2.57 3.32
N TYR A 174 -1.39 1.91 2.18
CA TYR A 174 -2.71 1.55 1.66
C TYR A 174 -3.50 0.69 2.66
N LEU A 175 -2.87 -0.37 3.20
CA LEU A 175 -3.50 -1.25 4.19
C LEU A 175 -3.85 -0.50 5.48
N LEU A 176 -2.97 0.40 5.94
CA LEU A 176 -3.23 1.26 7.09
C LEU A 176 -4.49 2.10 6.86
N ARG A 177 -4.52 2.84 5.75
CA ARG A 177 -5.67 3.67 5.38
C ARG A 177 -6.97 2.86 5.29
N GLN A 178 -6.95 1.70 4.65
CA GLN A 178 -8.13 0.85 4.50
C GLN A 178 -8.64 0.32 5.85
N ASN A 179 -7.74 -0.09 6.75
CA ASN A 179 -8.12 -0.54 8.09
C ASN A 179 -8.75 0.59 8.91
N VAL A 180 -8.15 1.80 8.86
CA VAL A 180 -8.67 2.98 9.59
C VAL A 180 -10.07 3.33 9.08
N ILE A 181 -10.28 3.41 7.76
CA ILE A 181 -11.58 3.72 7.18
C ILE A 181 -12.64 2.68 7.63
N ARG A 182 -12.32 1.39 7.59
CA ARG A 182 -13.24 0.32 8.01
C ARG A 182 -13.59 0.38 9.49
N VAL A 183 -12.62 0.75 10.35
CA VAL A 183 -12.88 0.94 11.79
C VAL A 183 -13.77 2.17 12.00
N LEU A 184 -13.52 3.28 11.31
CA LEU A 184 -14.33 4.49 11.44
C LEU A 184 -15.77 4.27 10.97
N HIS A 185 -15.97 3.53 9.87
CA HIS A 185 -17.32 3.18 9.40
C HIS A 185 -18.07 2.28 10.40
N ALA A 186 -17.36 1.37 11.09
CA ALA A 186 -17.96 0.51 12.09
C ALA A 186 -18.34 1.26 13.39
N ILE A 187 -17.68 2.39 13.69
CA ILE A 187 -17.93 3.20 14.90
C ILE A 187 -19.04 4.24 14.66
N ARG A 188 -19.28 4.65 13.42
CA ARG A 188 -20.33 5.62 13.08
C ARG A 188 -21.69 4.92 13.19
N PRO A 189 -22.48 5.16 14.26
CA PRO A 189 -23.85 4.65 14.29
C PRO A 189 -24.63 5.35 13.18
N SER A 190 -25.63 4.64 12.64
CA SER A 190 -26.57 5.16 11.63
C SER A 190 -27.50 6.23 12.24
N ASN A 191 -26.94 7.33 12.74
CA ASN A 191 -27.72 8.48 13.24
C ASN A 191 -28.45 9.25 12.14
N ASP A 192 -28.19 8.92 10.86
CA ASP A 192 -28.86 9.62 9.75
C ASP A 192 -30.17 8.94 9.28
N ALA A 193 -30.54 7.79 9.85
CA ALA A 193 -31.82 7.13 9.52
C ALA A 193 -33.05 7.77 10.18
N GLY A 194 -32.87 8.71 11.11
CA GLY A 194 -33.96 9.36 11.85
C GLY A 194 -34.30 10.80 11.45
N ALA A 195 -33.52 11.43 10.59
CA ALA A 195 -33.68 12.86 10.31
C ALA A 195 -34.60 13.20 9.13
N TRP A 196 -35.15 12.19 8.43
CA TRP A 196 -36.11 12.41 7.36
C TRP A 196 -37.44 11.71 7.65
N ALA A 197 -38.20 12.22 8.61
CA ALA A 197 -39.64 12.01 8.67
C ALA A 197 -40.30 13.34 8.27
N PRO A 198 -40.98 13.43 7.11
CA PRO A 198 -41.79 14.59 6.81
C PRO A 198 -42.94 14.62 7.80
N SER A 199 -43.02 15.70 8.58
CA SER A 199 -44.19 16.02 9.43
C SER A 199 -45.44 16.06 8.52
N ARG A 200 -46.41 15.25 8.82
CA ARG A 200 -47.73 15.28 8.23
C ARG A 200 -48.56 16.43 8.85
#